data_9467dddb1d53f03ddfb9832f5a6266f9
#
_entry.id   9467dddb1d53f03ddfb9832f5a6266f9
#
_cell.length_a   1.000
_cell.length_b   1.000
_cell.length_c   1.000
_cell.angle_alpha   90.00
_cell.angle_beta   90.00
_cell.angle_gamma   90.00
#
_symmetry.space_group_name_H-M   'P 1'
#
loop_
_entity.id
_entity.type
_entity.pdbx_description
1 polymer ?
#
loop_
_entity_poly.entity_id
_entity_poly.type
_entity_poly.pdbx_seq_one_letter_code
_entity_poly.pdbx_strand_id
1 'polypeptide(L)'
;MSKDKRKYSSEIVDGVEQAPSRAMLRAVGFESEDFAKPQVGIASTWSMVTPCNMHIDKLADAAANGANSVGSKPVIFNTITVSDGISMGTKGMRYSLVSREVIADSIETVVGGQGFDGLITLGGCDKNMPACVMAMARLNRPSIFVYGGSIKPGTNRTDIVSVFEAVGQHSEGSISDIELLDIESTAIPGPGSCGGMYTANTMASAIEALGMSLPNSSAQEAVSQAKLKDSHRAGEAIMNLISNDIKPRDIMTKEAFENAIAVVIALGGSTNAVLHLLGIAHEAKVDLSLDDFERIGKRTPVLADLRPSGNFLMSELIEIGGIVPLMKIMLEKELIDGNQITVTGKTIEANLNEYGHYPEDQTIVTKVDKPIKADSHLRILYGNLAPKGAVAKISGKEGLKFQGMAKVYNSEEDAMAGILSNKISAGDVLVIRYEGPRGAPGMREMLSPTSAIMGKGLGDKVAFLTDGRFSGGTHGFVVGHITPEAFDGGPIALIQDGDLISIDAETNQINLNLSEDDLARRKDSWVCPVKDEEGGVLDKYRSLVTSASEGAVTTKK
;
A
#
# COMPACT_ATOMS: atom_id res chain seq x y z
N MET A 1 -25.15 13.20 29.23
CA MET A 1 -24.74 11.89 29.73
C MET A 1 -23.27 11.70 29.38
N SER A 2 -22.38 11.50 30.35
CA SER A 2 -20.99 11.16 30.09
C SER A 2 -20.99 9.81 29.35
N LYS A 3 -20.56 9.77 28.06
CA LYS A 3 -20.35 8.52 27.36
C LYS A 3 -19.32 7.72 28.15
N ASP A 4 -19.60 6.46 28.44
CA ASP A 4 -18.65 5.62 29.18
C ASP A 4 -17.38 5.45 28.34
N LYS A 5 -16.28 6.02 28.82
CA LYS A 5 -14.98 5.98 28.15
C LYS A 5 -14.31 4.61 28.24
N ARG A 6 -14.82 3.73 29.08
CA ARG A 6 -14.31 2.37 29.35
C ARG A 6 -15.27 1.30 28.85
N LYS A 7 -15.84 1.53 27.67
CA LYS A 7 -16.90 0.71 27.08
C LYS A 7 -16.53 -0.78 26.99
N TYR A 8 -15.25 -1.10 26.77
CA TYR A 8 -14.76 -2.45 26.61
C TYR A 8 -13.89 -2.90 27.79
N SER A 9 -13.01 -2.02 28.29
CA SER A 9 -12.12 -2.37 29.38
C SER A 9 -12.87 -2.61 30.70
N SER A 10 -14.03 -1.98 30.91
CA SER A 10 -14.86 -2.23 32.08
C SER A 10 -15.28 -3.69 32.22
N GLU A 11 -15.54 -4.38 31.10
CA GLU A 11 -15.88 -5.83 31.09
C GLU A 11 -14.72 -6.69 31.58
N ILE A 12 -13.49 -6.21 31.44
CA ILE A 12 -12.24 -6.94 31.79
C ILE A 12 -11.81 -6.65 33.22
N VAL A 13 -12.09 -5.46 33.77
CA VAL A 13 -11.50 -5.05 35.04
C VAL A 13 -12.49 -4.68 36.14
N ASP A 14 -13.79 -4.46 35.86
CA ASP A 14 -14.74 -4.06 36.87
C ASP A 14 -15.41 -5.28 37.57
N GLY A 15 -15.88 -5.08 38.78
CA GLY A 15 -16.55 -6.12 39.58
C GLY A 15 -15.57 -7.06 40.32
N VAL A 16 -16.12 -7.81 41.25
CA VAL A 16 -15.35 -8.76 42.07
C VAL A 16 -14.88 -9.95 41.23
N GLU A 17 -15.69 -10.35 40.26
CA GLU A 17 -15.45 -11.46 39.34
C GLU A 17 -14.18 -11.25 38.50
N GLN A 18 -13.81 -9.99 38.27
CA GLN A 18 -12.61 -9.62 37.48
C GLN A 18 -11.34 -9.48 38.33
N ALA A 19 -11.35 -9.89 39.62
CA ALA A 19 -10.15 -9.90 40.44
C ALA A 19 -8.99 -10.74 39.85
N PRO A 20 -9.22 -11.91 39.20
CA PRO A 20 -8.15 -12.65 38.53
C PRO A 20 -7.52 -11.85 37.35
N SER A 21 -8.35 -11.19 36.54
CA SER A 21 -7.88 -10.33 35.44
C SER A 21 -7.01 -9.18 35.97
N ARG A 22 -7.49 -8.46 36.98
CA ARG A 22 -6.70 -7.40 37.63
C ARG A 22 -5.39 -7.91 38.23
N ALA A 23 -5.37 -9.12 38.81
CA ALA A 23 -4.15 -9.70 39.32
C ALA A 23 -3.10 -9.93 38.21
N MET A 24 -3.52 -10.41 37.04
CA MET A 24 -2.65 -10.56 35.86
C MET A 24 -2.15 -9.21 35.35
N LEU A 25 -3.04 -8.21 35.28
CA LEU A 25 -2.66 -6.86 34.84
C LEU A 25 -1.69 -6.17 35.80
N ARG A 26 -1.80 -6.41 37.13
CA ARG A 26 -0.81 -5.94 38.10
C ARG A 26 0.59 -6.51 37.86
N ALA A 27 0.68 -7.75 37.43
CA ALA A 27 1.96 -8.39 37.12
C ALA A 27 2.69 -7.74 35.91
N VAL A 28 1.94 -7.06 35.03
CA VAL A 28 2.49 -6.29 33.91
C VAL A 28 2.50 -4.78 34.15
N GLY A 29 2.43 -4.34 35.42
CA GLY A 29 2.64 -2.95 35.81
C GLY A 29 1.39 -2.06 35.86
N PHE A 30 0.18 -2.64 36.01
CA PHE A 30 -1.01 -1.85 36.33
C PHE A 30 -1.08 -1.53 37.81
N GLU A 31 -1.30 -0.27 38.12
CA GLU A 31 -1.61 0.18 39.48
C GLU A 31 -3.14 0.29 39.67
N SER A 32 -3.58 0.53 40.93
CA SER A 32 -5.00 0.56 41.27
C SER A 32 -5.77 1.64 40.51
N GLU A 33 -5.15 2.79 40.28
CA GLU A 33 -5.70 3.93 39.56
C GLU A 33 -5.86 3.66 38.07
N ASP A 34 -5.10 2.75 37.50
CA ASP A 34 -5.12 2.41 36.07
C ASP A 34 -6.41 1.70 35.67
N PHE A 35 -7.02 0.96 36.61
CA PHE A 35 -8.30 0.27 36.35
C PHE A 35 -9.48 1.23 36.15
N ALA A 36 -9.34 2.49 36.55
CA ALA A 36 -10.35 3.53 36.33
C ALA A 36 -10.14 4.30 35.01
N LYS A 37 -9.02 4.08 34.31
CA LYS A 37 -8.67 4.76 33.07
C LYS A 37 -9.15 3.96 31.86
N PRO A 38 -9.49 4.61 30.72
CA PRO A 38 -9.61 3.92 29.44
C PRO A 38 -8.30 3.21 29.08
N GLN A 39 -8.39 1.98 28.60
CA GLN A 39 -7.22 1.21 28.16
C GLN A 39 -7.03 1.38 26.66
N VAL A 40 -5.83 1.73 26.24
CA VAL A 40 -5.47 1.96 24.84
C VAL A 40 -4.43 0.95 24.39
N GLY A 41 -4.80 0.10 23.46
CA GLY A 41 -3.86 -0.79 22.79
C GLY A 41 -2.97 -0.02 21.82
N ILE A 42 -1.67 -0.29 21.83
CA ILE A 42 -0.72 0.26 20.87
C ILE A 42 -0.11 -0.91 20.11
N ALA A 43 -0.61 -1.10 18.89
CA ALA A 43 -0.16 -2.16 17.99
C ALA A 43 1.11 -1.73 17.26
N SER A 44 2.24 -2.31 17.62
CA SER A 44 3.54 -2.05 17.02
C SER A 44 3.88 -3.10 15.97
N THR A 45 4.28 -2.68 14.79
CA THR A 45 4.84 -3.54 13.74
C THR A 45 6.37 -3.56 13.78
N TRP A 46 6.97 -3.30 14.92
CA TRP A 46 8.41 -3.32 15.11
C TRP A 46 9.04 -4.67 14.75
N SER A 47 10.20 -4.61 14.07
CA SER A 47 11.00 -5.80 13.77
C SER A 47 12.44 -5.41 13.46
N MET A 48 13.41 -6.14 13.98
CA MET A 48 14.83 -5.93 13.68
C MET A 48 15.21 -6.22 12.23
N VAL A 49 14.47 -7.11 11.54
CA VAL A 49 14.82 -7.55 10.19
C VAL A 49 14.37 -6.56 9.11
N THR A 50 13.47 -5.65 9.42
CA THR A 50 12.85 -4.76 8.44
C THR A 50 13.31 -3.32 8.65
N PRO A 51 14.09 -2.71 7.73
CA PRO A 51 14.53 -1.31 7.87
C PRO A 51 13.38 -0.34 8.09
N CYS A 52 12.23 -0.57 7.42
CA CYS A 52 11.03 0.25 7.56
C CYS A 52 10.45 0.24 8.99
N ASN A 53 10.76 -0.77 9.79
CA ASN A 53 10.09 -1.04 11.07
C ASN A 53 11.04 -1.08 12.28
N MET A 54 12.36 -1.07 12.09
CA MET A 54 13.32 -1.29 13.17
C MET A 54 13.37 -0.19 14.23
N HIS A 55 12.73 0.96 13.99
CA HIS A 55 12.65 2.12 14.91
C HIS A 55 11.26 2.33 15.49
N ILE A 56 10.27 1.50 15.11
CA ILE A 56 8.85 1.67 15.51
C ILE A 56 8.65 1.44 17.00
N ASP A 57 9.52 0.70 17.67
CA ASP A 57 9.53 0.57 19.13
C ASP A 57 9.58 1.94 19.84
N LYS A 58 10.47 2.84 19.37
CA LYS A 58 10.60 4.20 19.92
C LYS A 58 9.38 5.07 19.65
N LEU A 59 8.74 4.87 18.49
CA LEU A 59 7.49 5.56 18.16
C LEU A 59 6.33 5.03 19.02
N ALA A 60 6.29 3.72 19.29
CA ALA A 60 5.30 3.13 20.17
C ALA A 60 5.42 3.67 21.60
N ASP A 61 6.65 3.79 22.12
CA ASP A 61 6.91 4.43 23.42
C ASP A 61 6.46 5.89 23.45
N ALA A 62 6.72 6.64 22.39
CA ALA A 62 6.28 8.04 22.27
C ALA A 62 4.74 8.16 22.27
N ALA A 63 4.04 7.28 21.53
CA ALA A 63 2.58 7.21 21.50
C ALA A 63 2.03 6.83 22.89
N ALA A 64 2.66 5.86 23.58
CA ALA A 64 2.28 5.46 24.93
C ALA A 64 2.41 6.63 25.92
N ASN A 65 3.52 7.35 25.86
CA ASN A 65 3.72 8.53 26.70
C ASN A 65 2.67 9.61 26.44
N GLY A 66 2.32 9.86 25.17
CA GLY A 66 1.24 10.79 24.80
C GLY A 66 -0.12 10.35 25.35
N ALA A 67 -0.48 9.08 25.16
CA ALA A 67 -1.74 8.52 25.66
C ALA A 67 -1.83 8.55 27.21
N ASN A 68 -0.73 8.25 27.89
CA ASN A 68 -0.67 8.32 29.35
C ASN A 68 -0.81 9.76 29.87
N SER A 69 -0.22 10.75 29.18
CA SER A 69 -0.26 12.16 29.60
C SER A 69 -1.68 12.75 29.63
N VAL A 70 -2.61 12.17 28.87
CA VAL A 70 -4.02 12.60 28.79
C VAL A 70 -4.99 11.70 29.56
N GLY A 71 -4.45 10.82 30.43
CA GLY A 71 -5.23 10.04 31.40
C GLY A 71 -5.81 8.73 30.88
N SER A 72 -5.21 8.12 29.85
CA SER A 72 -5.44 6.72 29.49
C SER A 72 -4.38 5.79 30.05
N LYS A 73 -4.62 4.47 30.03
CA LYS A 73 -3.60 3.45 30.28
C LYS A 73 -3.19 2.80 28.96
N PRO A 74 -2.02 3.15 28.42
CA PRO A 74 -1.51 2.54 27.19
C PRO A 74 -0.93 1.15 27.48
N VAL A 75 -1.10 0.23 26.51
CA VAL A 75 -0.53 -1.12 26.52
C VAL A 75 0.05 -1.41 25.14
N ILE A 76 1.37 -1.50 25.04
CA ILE A 76 2.06 -1.83 23.79
C ILE A 76 2.03 -3.34 23.58
N PHE A 77 1.69 -3.77 22.38
CA PHE A 77 1.84 -5.14 21.92
C PHE A 77 2.36 -5.16 20.48
N ASN A 78 3.03 -6.25 20.11
CA ASN A 78 3.61 -6.38 18.78
C ASN A 78 2.78 -7.30 17.89
N THR A 79 2.75 -6.98 16.60
CA THR A 79 2.36 -7.88 15.51
C THR A 79 3.56 -8.12 14.59
N ILE A 80 3.39 -9.00 13.61
CA ILE A 80 4.47 -9.33 12.66
C ILE A 80 4.68 -8.23 11.62
N THR A 81 5.81 -8.31 10.91
CA THR A 81 6.05 -7.59 9.66
C THR A 81 6.91 -8.43 8.71
N VAL A 82 6.74 -8.19 7.41
CA VAL A 82 7.57 -8.78 6.34
C VAL A 82 8.13 -7.62 5.52
N SER A 83 9.40 -7.72 5.14
CA SER A 83 10.05 -6.73 4.26
C SER A 83 9.90 -7.14 2.80
N ASP A 84 9.17 -6.37 2.03
CA ASP A 84 9.04 -6.57 0.58
C ASP A 84 10.40 -6.46 -0.12
N GLY A 85 11.23 -5.49 0.26
CA GLY A 85 12.55 -5.30 -0.33
C GLY A 85 13.51 -6.48 -0.13
N ILE A 86 13.40 -7.21 1.00
CA ILE A 86 14.21 -8.41 1.28
C ILE A 86 13.67 -9.64 0.53
N SER A 87 12.35 -9.76 0.42
CA SER A 87 11.71 -10.93 -0.21
C SER A 87 11.53 -10.81 -1.72
N MET A 88 11.72 -9.62 -2.30
CA MET A 88 11.55 -9.34 -3.73
C MET A 88 12.38 -10.29 -4.61
N GLY A 89 11.77 -10.82 -5.68
CA GLY A 89 12.42 -11.77 -6.59
C GLY A 89 12.63 -13.18 -6.01
N THR A 90 12.09 -13.49 -4.83
CA THR A 90 12.17 -14.81 -4.18
C THR A 90 10.79 -15.40 -3.92
N LYS A 91 10.76 -16.70 -3.59
CA LYS A 91 9.52 -17.36 -3.14
C LYS A 91 8.97 -16.74 -1.83
N GLY A 92 9.81 -16.08 -1.04
CA GLY A 92 9.42 -15.35 0.17
C GLY A 92 8.43 -14.21 -0.10
N MET A 93 8.41 -13.66 -1.32
CA MET A 93 7.49 -12.59 -1.69
C MET A 93 6.01 -12.98 -1.62
N ARG A 94 5.68 -14.26 -1.68
CA ARG A 94 4.32 -14.78 -1.46
C ARG A 94 3.80 -14.44 -0.06
N TYR A 95 4.67 -14.38 0.95
CA TYR A 95 4.28 -14.04 2.33
C TYR A 95 4.00 -12.56 2.54
N SER A 96 4.41 -11.69 1.60
CA SER A 96 4.22 -10.24 1.72
C SER A 96 2.74 -9.86 1.85
N LEU A 97 1.89 -10.14 0.85
CA LEU A 97 0.47 -9.79 0.94
C LEU A 97 -0.29 -10.64 1.96
N VAL A 98 0.11 -11.90 2.16
CA VAL A 98 -0.44 -12.75 3.22
C VAL A 98 -0.25 -12.12 4.59
N SER A 99 0.89 -11.47 4.84
CA SER A 99 1.15 -10.78 6.10
C SER A 99 0.13 -9.66 6.40
N ARG A 100 -0.45 -9.03 5.36
CA ARG A 100 -1.51 -8.02 5.54
C ARG A 100 -2.70 -8.58 6.32
N GLU A 101 -3.16 -9.76 5.94
CA GLU A 101 -4.29 -10.43 6.60
C GLU A 101 -3.90 -10.89 8.01
N VAL A 102 -2.73 -11.54 8.16
CA VAL A 102 -2.25 -12.02 9.46
C VAL A 102 -2.06 -10.89 10.47
N ILE A 103 -1.54 -9.74 10.03
CA ILE A 103 -1.38 -8.55 10.86
C ILE A 103 -2.75 -8.03 11.31
N ALA A 104 -3.69 -7.88 10.38
CA ALA A 104 -5.04 -7.43 10.69
C ALA A 104 -5.73 -8.38 11.69
N ASP A 105 -5.67 -9.69 11.46
CA ASP A 105 -6.20 -10.73 12.34
C ASP A 105 -5.56 -10.69 13.73
N SER A 106 -4.23 -10.50 13.80
CA SER A 106 -3.52 -10.47 15.09
C SER A 106 -3.88 -9.24 15.92
N ILE A 107 -4.00 -8.07 15.29
CA ILE A 107 -4.40 -6.83 15.96
C ILE A 107 -5.84 -6.98 16.47
N GLU A 108 -6.76 -7.44 15.62
CA GLU A 108 -8.16 -7.69 15.99
C GLU A 108 -8.26 -8.66 17.16
N THR A 109 -7.50 -9.76 17.12
CA THR A 109 -7.49 -10.78 18.18
C THR A 109 -7.04 -10.23 19.52
N VAL A 110 -5.94 -9.46 19.54
CA VAL A 110 -5.42 -8.87 20.78
C VAL A 110 -6.37 -7.82 21.34
N VAL A 111 -6.81 -6.88 20.50
CA VAL A 111 -7.69 -5.78 20.93
C VAL A 111 -9.05 -6.30 21.38
N GLY A 112 -9.60 -7.31 20.69
CA GLY A 112 -10.83 -7.98 21.07
C GLY A 112 -10.71 -8.73 22.39
N GLY A 113 -9.68 -9.58 22.51
CA GLY A 113 -9.45 -10.43 23.67
C GLY A 113 -9.06 -9.67 24.94
N GLN A 114 -8.33 -8.55 24.83
CA GLN A 114 -7.90 -7.73 25.95
C GLN A 114 -8.84 -6.55 26.27
N GLY A 115 -9.88 -6.33 25.48
CA GLY A 115 -10.91 -5.35 25.76
C GLY A 115 -10.44 -3.89 25.75
N PHE A 116 -9.53 -3.49 24.85
CA PHE A 116 -9.06 -2.11 24.76
C PHE A 116 -10.17 -1.17 24.25
N ASP A 117 -10.26 0.03 24.84
CA ASP A 117 -11.25 1.05 24.51
C ASP A 117 -10.86 1.88 23.29
N GLY A 118 -9.57 2.00 23.04
CA GLY A 118 -9.00 2.67 21.87
C GLY A 118 -7.78 1.94 21.33
N LEU A 119 -7.39 2.29 20.11
CA LEU A 119 -6.28 1.65 19.40
C LEU A 119 -5.40 2.68 18.69
N ILE A 120 -4.10 2.59 18.91
CA ILE A 120 -3.09 3.27 18.09
C ILE A 120 -2.33 2.19 17.34
N THR A 121 -2.20 2.32 16.03
CA THR A 121 -1.40 1.38 15.24
C THR A 121 -0.23 2.09 14.59
N LEU A 122 0.92 1.43 14.57
CA LEU A 122 2.14 1.97 13.96
C LEU A 122 2.61 1.02 12.86
N GLY A 123 2.77 1.57 11.65
CA GLY A 123 3.19 0.79 10.48
C GLY A 123 4.21 1.54 9.63
N GLY A 124 5.18 0.81 9.06
CA GLY A 124 6.25 1.39 8.24
C GLY A 124 6.37 0.77 6.85
N CYS A 125 6.08 -0.52 6.69
CA CYS A 125 6.25 -1.24 5.43
C CYS A 125 4.93 -1.37 4.65
N ASP A 126 5.03 -1.72 3.38
CA ASP A 126 3.96 -1.72 2.37
C ASP A 126 2.67 -2.41 2.81
N LYS A 127 2.78 -3.56 3.48
CA LYS A 127 1.62 -4.42 3.79
C LYS A 127 1.10 -4.22 5.22
N ASN A 128 1.96 -3.79 6.15
CA ASN A 128 1.50 -3.58 7.53
C ASN A 128 0.66 -2.31 7.70
N MET A 129 0.87 -1.27 6.89
CA MET A 129 0.03 -0.07 6.95
C MET A 129 -1.43 -0.34 6.56
N PRO A 130 -1.74 -0.91 5.38
CA PRO A 130 -3.12 -1.26 5.06
C PRO A 130 -3.71 -2.28 6.06
N ALA A 131 -2.91 -3.24 6.56
CA ALA A 131 -3.34 -4.18 7.58
C ALA A 131 -3.79 -3.50 8.88
N CYS A 132 -3.03 -2.53 9.36
CA CYS A 132 -3.38 -1.72 10.53
C CYS A 132 -4.75 -1.04 10.34
N VAL A 133 -4.97 -0.42 9.19
CA VAL A 133 -6.22 0.30 8.91
C VAL A 133 -7.38 -0.68 8.69
N MET A 134 -7.14 -1.86 8.09
CA MET A 134 -8.13 -2.94 8.00
C MET A 134 -8.58 -3.41 9.41
N ALA A 135 -7.63 -3.63 10.33
CA ALA A 135 -7.95 -3.98 11.71
C ALA A 135 -8.77 -2.90 12.44
N MET A 136 -8.42 -1.62 12.24
CA MET A 136 -9.20 -0.51 12.77
C MET A 136 -10.64 -0.51 12.24
N ALA A 137 -10.81 -0.74 10.93
CA ALA A 137 -12.12 -0.79 10.29
C ALA A 137 -12.97 -1.96 10.82
N ARG A 138 -12.36 -3.15 11.01
CA ARG A 138 -13.04 -4.34 11.57
C ARG A 138 -13.52 -4.09 12.99
N LEU A 139 -12.62 -3.67 13.86
CA LEU A 139 -12.87 -3.40 15.28
C LEU A 139 -13.87 -2.26 15.51
N ASN A 140 -13.80 -1.24 14.66
CA ASN A 140 -14.61 -0.03 14.75
C ASN A 140 -14.64 0.58 16.15
N ARG A 141 -13.47 0.63 16.81
CA ARG A 141 -13.20 1.32 18.08
C ARG A 141 -12.41 2.59 17.80
N PRO A 142 -12.51 3.64 18.64
CA PRO A 142 -11.69 4.84 18.48
C PRO A 142 -10.24 4.51 18.17
N SER A 143 -9.73 4.96 17.03
CA SER A 143 -8.41 4.52 16.54
C SER A 143 -7.70 5.59 15.75
N ILE A 144 -6.37 5.55 15.77
CA ILE A 144 -5.49 6.44 15.01
C ILE A 144 -4.28 5.68 14.47
N PHE A 145 -3.89 5.97 13.24
CA PHE A 145 -2.71 5.39 12.58
C PHE A 145 -1.52 6.33 12.66
N VAL A 146 -0.32 5.79 12.87
CA VAL A 146 0.96 6.50 12.84
C VAL A 146 1.88 5.84 11.82
N TYR A 147 2.32 6.61 10.85
CA TYR A 147 3.32 6.16 9.89
C TYR A 147 4.72 6.14 10.48
N GLY A 148 5.51 5.10 10.20
CA GLY A 148 6.90 5.00 10.64
C GLY A 148 7.84 6.06 10.05
N GLY A 149 7.48 6.64 8.90
CA GLY A 149 8.24 7.70 8.24
C GLY A 149 9.15 7.21 7.11
N SER A 150 9.57 8.15 6.26
CA SER A 150 10.41 7.88 5.08
C SER A 150 11.88 7.79 5.46
N ILE A 151 12.62 6.92 4.74
CA ILE A 151 14.08 6.81 4.87
C ILE A 151 14.76 8.05 4.30
N LYS A 152 15.93 8.37 4.82
CA LYS A 152 16.85 9.32 4.16
C LYS A 152 17.39 8.73 2.86
N PRO A 153 17.65 9.54 1.83
CA PRO A 153 18.28 9.05 0.62
C PRO A 153 19.70 8.54 0.90
N GLY A 154 20.12 7.57 0.11
CA GLY A 154 21.51 7.11 0.07
C GLY A 154 22.42 8.12 -0.62
N THR A 155 23.70 7.77 -0.72
CA THR A 155 24.70 8.58 -1.43
C THR A 155 24.25 8.83 -2.88
N ASN A 156 24.42 10.03 -3.38
CA ASN A 156 23.98 10.44 -4.72
C ASN A 156 22.47 10.25 -4.97
N ARG A 157 21.64 10.39 -3.92
CA ARG A 157 20.17 10.22 -4.00
C ARG A 157 19.75 8.82 -4.42
N THR A 158 20.57 7.79 -4.12
CA THR A 158 20.22 6.40 -4.34
C THR A 158 19.15 5.91 -3.35
N ASP A 159 18.42 4.88 -3.76
CA ASP A 159 17.41 4.18 -2.98
C ASP A 159 17.37 2.69 -3.37
N ILE A 160 16.40 1.92 -2.86
CA ILE A 160 16.30 0.49 -3.16
C ILE A 160 16.10 0.22 -4.66
N VAL A 161 15.39 1.08 -5.40
CA VAL A 161 15.19 0.91 -6.85
C VAL A 161 16.51 1.06 -7.59
N SER A 162 17.37 2.00 -7.15
CA SER A 162 18.72 2.16 -7.70
C SER A 162 19.57 0.89 -7.59
N VAL A 163 19.38 0.10 -6.51
CA VAL A 163 20.08 -1.20 -6.34
C VAL A 163 19.56 -2.23 -7.35
N PHE A 164 18.23 -2.32 -7.55
CA PHE A 164 17.65 -3.23 -8.55
C PHE A 164 18.07 -2.87 -9.98
N GLU A 165 18.15 -1.58 -10.31
CA GLU A 165 18.64 -1.09 -11.60
C GLU A 165 20.13 -1.41 -11.78
N ALA A 166 20.95 -1.23 -10.74
CA ALA A 166 22.37 -1.56 -10.74
C ALA A 166 22.63 -3.06 -10.99
N VAL A 167 21.80 -3.96 -10.45
CA VAL A 167 21.87 -5.41 -10.77
C VAL A 167 21.64 -5.64 -12.27
N GLY A 168 20.67 -4.96 -12.88
CA GLY A 168 20.45 -5.02 -14.33
C GLY A 168 21.66 -4.52 -15.13
N GLN A 169 22.22 -3.36 -14.77
CA GLN A 169 23.39 -2.77 -15.40
C GLN A 169 24.63 -3.65 -15.26
N HIS A 170 24.83 -4.24 -14.10
CA HIS A 170 25.92 -5.20 -13.87
C HIS A 170 25.80 -6.44 -14.74
N SER A 171 24.60 -6.99 -14.92
CA SER A 171 24.37 -8.16 -15.78
C SER A 171 24.71 -7.92 -17.26
N GLU A 172 24.63 -6.66 -17.71
CA GLU A 172 25.03 -6.23 -19.06
C GLU A 172 26.51 -5.76 -19.13
N GLY A 173 27.24 -5.82 -18.01
CA GLY A 173 28.66 -5.40 -17.94
C GLY A 173 28.87 -3.89 -18.02
N SER A 174 27.84 -3.06 -17.81
CA SER A 174 27.92 -1.59 -17.86
C SER A 174 28.40 -0.97 -16.56
N ILE A 175 28.40 -1.70 -15.45
CA ILE A 175 29.05 -1.34 -14.18
C ILE A 175 29.87 -2.53 -13.65
N SER A 176 30.90 -2.24 -12.85
CA SER A 176 31.78 -3.21 -12.21
C SER A 176 31.21 -3.74 -10.89
N ASP A 177 31.80 -4.84 -10.36
CA ASP A 177 31.51 -5.37 -9.01
C ASP A 177 31.70 -4.32 -7.93
N ILE A 178 32.71 -3.45 -8.08
CA ILE A 178 33.03 -2.39 -7.10
C ILE A 178 31.93 -1.32 -7.09
N GLU A 179 31.46 -0.89 -8.26
CA GLU A 179 30.38 0.09 -8.39
C GLU A 179 29.06 -0.46 -7.87
N LEU A 180 28.74 -1.73 -8.15
CA LEU A 180 27.56 -2.40 -7.59
C LEU A 180 27.63 -2.45 -6.06
N LEU A 181 28.78 -2.84 -5.48
CA LEU A 181 28.98 -2.91 -4.03
C LEU A 181 28.87 -1.52 -3.37
N ASP A 182 29.34 -0.45 -4.02
CA ASP A 182 29.22 0.92 -3.52
C ASP A 182 27.75 1.35 -3.44
N ILE A 183 26.97 1.07 -4.50
CA ILE A 183 25.53 1.36 -4.52
C ILE A 183 24.82 0.55 -3.44
N GLU A 184 25.06 -0.76 -3.36
CA GLU A 184 24.46 -1.68 -2.38
C GLU A 184 24.70 -1.20 -0.94
N SER A 185 25.93 -0.82 -0.62
CA SER A 185 26.34 -0.44 0.75
C SER A 185 25.85 0.93 1.20
N THR A 186 25.43 1.79 0.27
CA THR A 186 25.09 3.18 0.57
C THR A 186 23.64 3.57 0.29
N ALA A 187 22.88 2.74 -0.47
CA ALA A 187 21.53 3.10 -0.91
C ALA A 187 20.49 3.10 0.23
N ILE A 188 20.70 2.30 1.28
CA ILE A 188 19.79 2.17 2.44
C ILE A 188 20.53 2.58 3.72
N PRO A 189 20.62 3.89 4.03
CA PRO A 189 21.51 4.40 5.08
C PRO A 189 20.98 4.22 6.51
N GLY A 190 19.80 3.60 6.72
CA GLY A 190 19.25 3.40 8.05
C GLY A 190 17.76 3.09 8.07
N PRO A 191 17.06 3.39 9.20
CA PRO A 191 15.64 3.14 9.34
C PRO A 191 14.76 4.03 8.48
N GLY A 192 13.62 3.48 8.07
CA GLY A 192 12.56 4.18 7.35
C GLY A 192 12.06 3.41 6.13
N SER A 193 10.92 3.84 5.63
CA SER A 193 10.31 3.27 4.43
C SER A 193 10.94 3.86 3.18
N CYS A 194 10.82 3.15 2.04
CA CYS A 194 11.47 3.51 0.77
C CYS A 194 11.33 5.00 0.42
N GLY A 195 12.40 5.57 -0.19
CA GLY A 195 12.54 7.02 -0.38
C GLY A 195 11.70 7.65 -1.50
N GLY A 196 11.12 6.85 -2.41
CA GLY A 196 10.24 7.34 -3.49
C GLY A 196 8.74 7.26 -3.13
N MET A 197 7.88 7.73 -4.03
CA MET A 197 6.42 7.55 -3.95
C MET A 197 6.04 6.13 -4.38
N TYR A 198 6.70 5.14 -3.76
CA TYR A 198 6.42 3.72 -3.88
C TYR A 198 5.25 3.35 -2.95
N THR A 199 4.99 2.07 -2.75
CA THR A 199 3.77 1.64 -2.06
C THR A 199 3.68 2.18 -0.63
N ALA A 200 4.78 2.21 0.14
CA ALA A 200 4.77 2.68 1.53
C ALA A 200 4.36 4.15 1.64
N ASN A 201 5.03 5.07 0.94
CA ASN A 201 4.68 6.51 0.97
C ASN A 201 3.31 6.77 0.34
N THR A 202 2.93 6.00 -0.70
CA THR A 202 1.59 6.07 -1.29
C THR A 202 0.51 5.74 -0.27
N MET A 203 0.66 4.62 0.46
CA MET A 203 -0.34 4.23 1.45
C MET A 203 -0.36 5.15 2.67
N ALA A 204 0.79 5.64 3.14
CA ALA A 204 0.83 6.62 4.21
C ALA A 204 0.06 7.89 3.82
N SER A 205 0.28 8.41 2.61
CA SER A 205 -0.43 9.59 2.07
C SER A 205 -1.93 9.32 1.89
N ALA A 206 -2.30 8.13 1.40
CA ALA A 206 -3.70 7.73 1.27
C ALA A 206 -4.41 7.64 2.63
N ILE A 207 -3.76 7.11 3.66
CA ILE A 207 -4.30 6.98 5.02
C ILE A 207 -4.48 8.37 5.66
N GLU A 208 -3.58 9.31 5.40
CA GLU A 208 -3.74 10.68 5.85
C GLU A 208 -4.91 11.38 5.15
N ALA A 209 -5.02 11.24 3.83
CA ALA A 209 -6.13 11.79 3.06
C ALA A 209 -7.48 11.15 3.41
N LEU A 210 -7.48 9.86 3.81
CA LEU A 210 -8.63 9.14 4.35
C LEU A 210 -9.05 9.68 5.75
N GLY A 211 -8.21 10.48 6.41
CA GLY A 211 -8.49 11.05 7.71
C GLY A 211 -8.08 10.18 8.90
N MET A 212 -7.35 9.06 8.69
CA MET A 212 -7.01 8.08 9.74
C MET A 212 -5.67 8.34 10.44
N SER A 213 -4.89 9.33 10.01
CA SER A 213 -3.70 9.83 10.69
C SER A 213 -3.75 11.34 10.90
N LEU A 214 -2.88 11.86 11.77
CA LEU A 214 -2.77 13.31 11.99
C LEU A 214 -2.26 14.02 10.72
N PRO A 215 -2.63 15.29 10.51
CA PRO A 215 -2.09 16.07 9.40
C PRO A 215 -0.55 16.10 9.41
N ASN A 216 0.04 15.86 8.25
CA ASN A 216 1.48 15.75 7.99
C ASN A 216 2.18 14.53 8.64
N SER A 217 1.42 13.56 9.14
CA SER A 217 1.98 12.31 9.70
C SER A 217 2.66 11.45 8.63
N SER A 218 2.15 11.47 7.40
CA SER A 218 2.72 10.71 6.26
C SER A 218 4.03 11.30 5.72
N ALA A 219 4.31 12.58 6.00
CA ALA A 219 5.39 13.33 5.39
C ALA A 219 6.44 13.78 6.44
N GLN A 220 7.08 12.79 7.06
CA GLN A 220 8.17 13.02 8.02
C GLN A 220 9.25 11.94 7.87
N GLU A 221 10.51 12.32 8.13
CA GLU A 221 11.62 11.37 8.17
C GLU A 221 11.50 10.44 9.40
N ALA A 222 11.79 9.16 9.20
CA ALA A 222 11.58 8.08 10.16
C ALA A 222 12.22 8.31 11.54
N VAL A 223 13.45 8.82 11.57
CA VAL A 223 14.21 9.02 12.82
C VAL A 223 14.30 10.48 13.24
N SER A 224 13.39 11.31 12.76
CA SER A 224 13.36 12.74 13.11
C SER A 224 12.68 12.99 14.46
N GLN A 225 13.04 14.12 15.09
CA GLN A 225 12.32 14.60 16.29
C GLN A 225 10.86 14.96 15.98
N ALA A 226 10.58 15.38 14.75
CA ALA A 226 9.23 15.66 14.27
C ALA A 226 8.37 14.39 14.32
N LYS A 227 8.90 13.24 13.87
CA LYS A 227 8.20 11.96 13.88
C LYS A 227 7.92 11.45 15.31
N LEU A 228 8.87 11.61 16.24
CA LEU A 228 8.63 11.29 17.64
C LEU A 228 7.53 12.15 18.27
N LYS A 229 7.53 13.47 17.97
CA LYS A 229 6.47 14.37 18.41
C LYS A 229 5.10 14.03 17.79
N ASP A 230 5.09 13.64 16.52
CA ASP A 230 3.87 13.22 15.83
C ASP A 230 3.26 11.97 16.50
N SER A 231 4.10 10.98 16.80
CA SER A 231 3.65 9.78 17.51
C SER A 231 3.11 10.10 18.92
N HIS A 232 3.77 10.99 19.65
CA HIS A 232 3.29 11.46 20.95
C HIS A 232 1.91 12.17 20.82
N ARG A 233 1.76 13.08 19.83
CA ARG A 233 0.48 13.77 19.55
C ARG A 233 -0.64 12.79 19.17
N ALA A 234 -0.32 11.71 18.46
CA ALA A 234 -1.29 10.66 18.17
C ALA A 234 -1.78 9.99 19.46
N GLY A 235 -0.87 9.78 20.42
CA GLY A 235 -1.20 9.33 21.78
C GLY A 235 -2.15 10.29 22.51
N GLU A 236 -1.90 11.58 22.41
CA GLU A 236 -2.81 12.59 23.02
C GLU A 236 -4.18 12.61 22.33
N ALA A 237 -4.22 12.49 21.00
CA ALA A 237 -5.44 12.60 20.21
C ALA A 237 -6.44 11.45 20.48
N ILE A 238 -5.98 10.26 20.88
CA ILE A 238 -6.85 9.09 21.08
C ILE A 238 -7.93 9.35 22.14
N MET A 239 -7.63 10.14 23.17
CA MET A 239 -8.61 10.47 24.22
C MET A 239 -9.76 11.37 23.72
N ASN A 240 -9.50 12.21 22.73
CA ASN A 240 -10.56 12.98 22.07
C ASN A 240 -11.51 12.05 21.31
N LEU A 241 -10.95 11.06 20.56
CA LEU A 241 -11.74 10.07 19.82
C LEU A 241 -12.60 9.22 20.77
N ILE A 242 -12.02 8.72 21.88
CA ILE A 242 -12.75 7.96 22.91
C ILE A 242 -13.87 8.80 23.54
N SER A 243 -13.55 10.05 23.91
CA SER A 243 -14.50 10.92 24.60
C SER A 243 -15.71 11.31 23.74
N ASN A 244 -15.51 11.45 22.42
CA ASN A 244 -16.55 11.79 21.46
C ASN A 244 -17.14 10.59 20.75
N ASP A 245 -16.65 9.36 21.04
CA ASP A 245 -17.04 8.10 20.40
C ASP A 245 -16.89 8.15 18.86
N ILE A 246 -15.80 8.81 18.38
CA ILE A 246 -15.46 8.87 16.96
C ILE A 246 -14.72 7.60 16.58
N LYS A 247 -15.24 6.86 15.61
CA LYS A 247 -14.79 5.54 15.21
C LYS A 247 -14.28 5.54 13.77
N PRO A 248 -13.47 4.55 13.38
CA PRO A 248 -12.97 4.43 12.01
C PRO A 248 -14.05 4.50 10.92
N ARG A 249 -15.20 3.86 11.11
CA ARG A 249 -16.28 3.88 10.11
C ARG A 249 -17.05 5.21 10.04
N ASP A 250 -16.91 6.07 11.03
CA ASP A 250 -17.43 7.44 10.97
C ASP A 250 -16.52 8.34 10.10
N ILE A 251 -15.23 7.98 9.98
CA ILE A 251 -14.21 8.68 9.20
C ILE A 251 -14.08 8.10 7.79
N MET A 252 -14.05 6.77 7.68
CA MET A 252 -13.86 6.05 6.41
C MET A 252 -15.17 6.02 5.60
N THR A 253 -15.66 7.18 5.20
CA THR A 253 -16.83 7.31 4.31
C THR A 253 -16.43 7.06 2.85
N LYS A 254 -17.41 6.94 1.95
CA LYS A 254 -17.15 6.83 0.50
C LYS A 254 -16.36 8.04 0.00
N GLU A 255 -16.72 9.24 0.42
CA GLU A 255 -16.09 10.50 0.06
C GLU A 255 -14.65 10.60 0.60
N ALA A 256 -14.39 10.07 1.80
CA ALA A 256 -13.03 9.98 2.35
C ALA A 256 -12.14 9.03 1.53
N PHE A 257 -12.68 7.89 1.05
CA PHE A 257 -11.96 7.03 0.09
C PHE A 257 -11.73 7.74 -1.25
N GLU A 258 -12.66 8.53 -1.76
CA GLU A 258 -12.48 9.33 -2.96
C GLU A 258 -11.36 10.36 -2.80
N ASN A 259 -11.26 11.01 -1.62
CA ASN A 259 -10.14 11.87 -1.28
C ASN A 259 -8.80 11.13 -1.32
N ALA A 260 -8.74 9.95 -0.71
CA ALA A 260 -7.54 9.12 -0.71
C ALA A 260 -7.10 8.74 -2.13
N ILE A 261 -8.03 8.33 -2.98
CA ILE A 261 -7.77 8.01 -4.40
C ILE A 261 -7.24 9.24 -5.13
N ALA A 262 -7.88 10.40 -4.96
CA ALA A 262 -7.45 11.65 -5.61
C ALA A 262 -6.02 12.06 -5.20
N VAL A 263 -5.69 11.96 -3.91
CA VAL A 263 -4.34 12.27 -3.40
C VAL A 263 -3.30 11.29 -3.94
N VAL A 264 -3.60 9.98 -3.98
CA VAL A 264 -2.73 8.97 -4.59
C VAL A 264 -2.44 9.30 -6.06
N ILE A 265 -3.43 9.72 -6.82
CA ILE A 265 -3.27 10.10 -8.21
C ILE A 265 -2.43 11.37 -8.34
N ALA A 266 -2.72 12.40 -7.56
CA ALA A 266 -1.99 13.67 -7.61
C ALA A 266 -0.49 13.50 -7.28
N LEU A 267 -0.15 12.54 -6.42
CA LEU A 267 1.23 12.18 -6.05
C LEU A 267 1.94 11.26 -7.06
N GLY A 268 1.25 10.72 -8.06
CA GLY A 268 1.84 9.71 -8.96
C GLY A 268 2.09 8.37 -8.27
N GLY A 269 1.23 7.96 -7.33
CA GLY A 269 1.41 6.83 -6.43
C GLY A 269 1.39 5.45 -7.08
N SER A 270 1.56 4.42 -6.26
CA SER A 270 1.65 3.01 -6.65
C SER A 270 0.30 2.41 -7.03
N THR A 271 0.28 1.49 -8.02
CA THR A 271 -0.88 0.64 -8.38
C THR A 271 -1.37 -0.21 -7.21
N ASN A 272 -0.48 -0.57 -6.27
CA ASN A 272 -0.84 -1.32 -5.07
C ASN A 272 -1.89 -0.62 -4.20
N ALA A 273 -1.98 0.72 -4.28
CA ALA A 273 -3.01 1.47 -3.57
C ALA A 273 -4.43 1.07 -4.00
N VAL A 274 -4.64 0.68 -5.26
CA VAL A 274 -5.95 0.18 -5.73
C VAL A 274 -6.35 -1.05 -4.93
N LEU A 275 -5.47 -2.06 -4.86
CA LEU A 275 -5.72 -3.29 -4.12
C LEU A 275 -5.96 -3.02 -2.62
N HIS A 276 -5.14 -2.15 -2.02
CA HIS A 276 -5.19 -1.90 -0.59
C HIS A 276 -6.40 -1.05 -0.18
N LEU A 277 -6.76 -0.04 -0.96
CA LEU A 277 -7.95 0.78 -0.69
C LEU A 277 -9.23 -0.04 -0.84
N LEU A 278 -9.31 -0.94 -1.84
CA LEU A 278 -10.41 -1.90 -1.96
C LEU A 278 -10.50 -2.81 -0.72
N GLY A 279 -9.36 -3.33 -0.24
CA GLY A 279 -9.33 -4.16 0.97
C GLY A 279 -9.74 -3.40 2.23
N ILE A 280 -9.28 -2.17 2.40
CA ILE A 280 -9.69 -1.32 3.54
C ILE A 280 -11.19 -0.98 3.46
N ALA A 281 -11.69 -0.62 2.27
CA ALA A 281 -13.10 -0.31 2.05
C ALA A 281 -14.00 -1.50 2.34
N HIS A 282 -13.57 -2.72 1.97
CA HIS A 282 -14.26 -3.97 2.31
C HIS A 282 -14.45 -4.07 3.84
N GLU A 283 -13.38 -3.88 4.62
CA GLU A 283 -13.42 -3.97 6.08
C GLU A 283 -14.20 -2.81 6.73
N ALA A 284 -14.16 -1.64 6.11
CA ALA A 284 -14.94 -0.47 6.52
C ALA A 284 -16.43 -0.59 6.15
N LYS A 285 -16.82 -1.61 5.35
CA LYS A 285 -18.18 -1.80 4.81
C LYS A 285 -18.60 -0.66 3.86
N VAL A 286 -17.64 -0.11 3.13
CA VAL A 286 -17.86 0.90 2.09
C VAL A 286 -17.88 0.22 0.73
N ASP A 287 -18.84 0.59 -0.11
CA ASP A 287 -18.94 0.09 -1.48
C ASP A 287 -18.00 0.88 -2.39
N LEU A 288 -16.76 0.39 -2.50
CA LEU A 288 -15.71 0.89 -3.38
C LEU A 288 -15.42 -0.12 -4.48
N SER A 289 -15.30 0.35 -5.72
CA SER A 289 -15.04 -0.47 -6.89
C SER A 289 -13.93 0.09 -7.76
N LEU A 290 -13.47 -0.68 -8.74
CA LEU A 290 -12.50 -0.21 -9.74
C LEU A 290 -13.03 0.99 -10.54
N ASP A 291 -14.34 1.07 -10.79
CA ASP A 291 -14.97 2.17 -11.54
C ASP A 291 -14.83 3.52 -10.80
N ASP A 292 -14.73 3.50 -9.47
CA ASP A 292 -14.47 4.73 -8.69
C ASP A 292 -13.08 5.29 -8.99
N PHE A 293 -12.06 4.43 -9.12
CA PHE A 293 -10.71 4.84 -9.50
C PHE A 293 -10.69 5.44 -10.92
N GLU A 294 -11.44 4.87 -11.86
CA GLU A 294 -11.58 5.41 -13.21
C GLU A 294 -12.28 6.78 -13.18
N ARG A 295 -13.41 6.89 -12.48
CA ARG A 295 -14.20 8.12 -12.38
C ARG A 295 -13.40 9.27 -11.76
N ILE A 296 -12.71 9.02 -10.65
CA ILE A 296 -11.88 10.01 -9.96
C ILE A 296 -10.66 10.34 -10.81
N GLY A 297 -10.08 9.33 -11.46
CA GLY A 297 -8.91 9.48 -12.31
C GLY A 297 -9.12 10.41 -13.50
N LYS A 298 -10.32 10.47 -14.06
CA LYS A 298 -10.66 11.37 -15.19
C LYS A 298 -10.58 12.85 -14.83
N ARG A 299 -10.78 13.20 -13.54
CA ARG A 299 -10.80 14.59 -13.07
C ARG A 299 -9.56 15.00 -12.27
N THR A 300 -8.72 14.04 -11.90
CA THR A 300 -7.58 14.29 -11.00
C THR A 300 -6.27 14.24 -11.77
N PRO A 301 -5.54 15.36 -11.85
CA PRO A 301 -4.24 15.41 -12.52
C PRO A 301 -3.12 14.86 -11.64
N VAL A 302 -2.02 14.44 -12.28
CA VAL A 302 -0.74 14.17 -11.60
C VAL A 302 -0.01 15.49 -11.41
N LEU A 303 0.31 15.84 -10.16
CA LEU A 303 0.88 17.12 -9.78
C LEU A 303 2.32 17.01 -9.25
N ALA A 304 2.68 15.92 -8.58
CA ALA A 304 3.99 15.78 -7.95
C ALA A 304 4.97 15.01 -8.84
N ASP A 305 6.16 15.58 -9.03
CA ASP A 305 7.25 15.02 -9.84
C ASP A 305 8.12 14.05 -9.01
N LEU A 306 7.49 13.04 -8.43
CA LEU A 306 8.11 12.08 -7.53
C LEU A 306 8.52 10.78 -8.22
N ARG A 307 9.65 10.19 -7.79
CA ARG A 307 10.04 8.85 -8.22
C ARG A 307 8.95 7.82 -7.86
N PRO A 308 8.72 6.81 -8.72
CA PRO A 308 9.58 6.35 -9.82
C PRO A 308 9.35 7.09 -11.14
N SER A 309 8.19 7.68 -11.39
CA SER A 309 7.86 8.32 -12.69
C SER A 309 8.47 9.70 -12.85
N GLY A 310 8.80 10.37 -11.75
CA GLY A 310 9.39 11.71 -11.67
C GLY A 310 10.84 11.71 -11.19
N ASN A 311 11.29 12.90 -10.75
CA ASN A 311 12.70 13.17 -10.48
C ASN A 311 13.03 13.25 -8.97
N PHE A 312 12.06 13.58 -8.12
CA PHE A 312 12.29 13.88 -6.71
C PHE A 312 11.98 12.72 -5.79
N LEU A 313 12.64 12.69 -4.63
CA LEU A 313 12.40 11.73 -3.54
C LEU A 313 11.37 12.29 -2.55
N MET A 314 10.81 11.43 -1.72
CA MET A 314 9.87 11.83 -0.67
C MET A 314 10.52 12.78 0.36
N SER A 315 11.82 12.63 0.66
CA SER A 315 12.57 13.53 1.54
C SER A 315 12.55 14.98 1.05
N GLU A 316 12.63 15.20 -0.25
CA GLU A 316 12.59 16.54 -0.86
C GLU A 316 11.17 17.14 -0.79
N LEU A 317 10.13 16.33 -0.94
CA LEU A 317 8.74 16.77 -0.70
C LEU A 317 8.51 17.12 0.79
N ILE A 318 9.10 16.36 1.71
CA ILE A 318 9.02 16.63 3.16
C ILE A 318 9.64 18.01 3.46
N GLU A 319 10.78 18.35 2.87
CA GLU A 319 11.48 19.63 3.08
C GLU A 319 10.64 20.85 2.70
N ILE A 320 9.78 20.73 1.69
CA ILE A 320 8.91 21.83 1.24
C ILE A 320 7.52 21.85 1.93
N GLY A 321 7.23 20.90 2.85
CA GLY A 321 5.99 20.88 3.62
C GLY A 321 5.15 19.61 3.52
N GLY A 322 5.58 18.60 2.77
CA GLY A 322 4.90 17.31 2.66
C GLY A 322 3.64 17.34 1.82
N ILE A 323 2.63 16.54 2.20
CA ILE A 323 1.39 16.42 1.41
C ILE A 323 0.29 17.41 1.81
N VAL A 324 0.37 18.03 2.98
CA VAL A 324 -0.69 18.94 3.47
C VAL A 324 -0.89 20.15 2.56
N PRO A 325 0.16 20.84 2.07
CA PRO A 325 -0.03 21.92 1.09
C PRO A 325 -0.59 21.43 -0.25
N LEU A 326 -0.28 20.19 -0.69
CA LEU A 326 -0.89 19.59 -1.87
C LEU A 326 -2.40 19.39 -1.66
N MET A 327 -2.80 18.79 -0.54
CA MET A 327 -4.22 18.60 -0.21
C MET A 327 -4.96 19.95 -0.13
N LYS A 328 -4.31 21.01 0.38
CA LYS A 328 -4.88 22.36 0.40
C LYS A 328 -5.13 22.89 -1.02
N ILE A 329 -4.19 22.76 -1.93
CA ILE A 329 -4.34 23.09 -3.35
C ILE A 329 -5.49 22.29 -3.97
N MET A 330 -5.57 20.99 -3.68
CA MET A 330 -6.62 20.11 -4.21
C MET A 330 -8.01 20.50 -3.66
N LEU A 331 -8.10 20.90 -2.40
CA LEU A 331 -9.34 21.41 -1.79
C LEU A 331 -9.80 22.70 -2.47
N GLU A 332 -8.91 23.65 -2.68
CA GLU A 332 -9.19 24.93 -3.36
C GLU A 332 -9.65 24.75 -4.82
N LYS A 333 -9.32 23.62 -5.42
CA LYS A 333 -9.71 23.22 -6.77
C LYS A 333 -10.84 22.20 -6.82
N GLU A 334 -11.51 21.96 -5.70
CA GLU A 334 -12.64 21.02 -5.57
C GLU A 334 -12.31 19.59 -6.04
N LEU A 335 -11.03 19.19 -5.93
CA LEU A 335 -10.57 17.83 -6.26
C LEU A 335 -10.75 16.87 -5.09
N ILE A 336 -10.87 17.38 -3.86
CA ILE A 336 -11.17 16.62 -2.64
C ILE A 336 -12.29 17.28 -1.85
N ASP A 337 -13.03 16.49 -1.06
CA ASP A 337 -14.08 16.97 -0.17
C ASP A 337 -13.51 17.34 1.21
N GLY A 338 -13.58 18.61 1.57
CA GLY A 338 -13.09 19.15 2.82
C GLY A 338 -13.98 18.86 4.04
N ASN A 339 -15.22 18.40 3.85
CA ASN A 339 -16.19 18.18 4.94
C ASN A 339 -15.96 16.87 5.72
N GLN A 340 -15.10 15.97 5.21
CA GLN A 340 -14.87 14.68 5.84
C GLN A 340 -14.17 14.84 7.19
N ILE A 341 -14.71 14.18 8.22
CA ILE A 341 -14.13 14.19 9.57
C ILE A 341 -12.85 13.35 9.63
N THR A 342 -11.94 13.70 10.51
CA THR A 342 -10.66 13.02 10.66
C THR A 342 -10.42 12.61 12.13
N VAL A 343 -9.32 11.90 12.38
CA VAL A 343 -8.87 11.52 13.75
C VAL A 343 -8.58 12.71 14.67
N THR A 344 -8.51 13.94 14.15
CA THR A 344 -8.44 15.14 15.00
C THR A 344 -9.78 15.51 15.61
N GLY A 345 -10.89 14.91 15.14
CA GLY A 345 -12.26 15.33 15.45
C GLY A 345 -12.71 16.58 14.68
N LYS A 346 -11.86 17.12 13.79
CA LYS A 346 -12.15 18.22 12.88
C LYS A 346 -12.28 17.70 11.45
N THR A 347 -12.85 18.52 10.57
CA THR A 347 -12.91 18.23 9.14
C THR A 347 -11.53 18.40 8.47
N ILE A 348 -11.37 17.82 7.28
CA ILE A 348 -10.16 17.99 6.45
C ILE A 348 -9.92 19.48 6.20
N GLU A 349 -10.94 20.24 5.79
CA GLU A 349 -10.82 21.69 5.55
C GLU A 349 -10.33 22.43 6.79
N ALA A 350 -10.92 22.15 7.96
CA ALA A 350 -10.52 22.80 9.21
C ALA A 350 -9.06 22.51 9.57
N ASN A 351 -8.58 21.27 9.32
CA ASN A 351 -7.20 20.92 9.53
C ASN A 351 -6.26 21.61 8.52
N LEU A 352 -6.60 21.61 7.23
CA LEU A 352 -5.78 22.20 6.18
C LEU A 352 -5.62 23.72 6.33
N ASN A 353 -6.61 24.39 6.90
CA ASN A 353 -6.56 25.84 7.16
C ASN A 353 -5.51 26.24 8.22
N GLU A 354 -5.02 25.30 9.02
CA GLU A 354 -3.94 25.53 9.98
C GLU A 354 -2.54 25.56 9.34
N TYR A 355 -2.41 25.21 8.04
CA TYR A 355 -1.16 25.09 7.31
C TYR A 355 -1.04 26.08 6.16
N GLY A 356 0.20 26.46 5.83
CA GLY A 356 0.53 27.30 4.68
C GLY A 356 0.52 26.55 3.34
N HIS A 357 0.78 27.29 2.27
CA HIS A 357 1.07 26.75 0.96
C HIS A 357 2.55 26.37 0.83
N TYR A 358 2.90 25.71 -0.27
CA TYR A 358 4.30 25.47 -0.64
C TYR A 358 5.05 26.80 -0.86
N PRO A 359 6.41 26.81 -0.68
CA PRO A 359 7.26 27.91 -1.14
C PRO A 359 7.03 28.21 -2.64
N GLU A 360 7.04 29.50 -3.01
CA GLU A 360 6.72 29.92 -4.39
C GLU A 360 7.72 29.42 -5.44
N ASP A 361 8.96 29.20 -5.04
CA ASP A 361 10.09 28.80 -5.90
C ASP A 361 10.30 27.28 -6.00
N GLN A 362 9.46 26.47 -5.31
CA GLN A 362 9.54 25.02 -5.40
C GLN A 362 9.10 24.51 -6.79
N THR A 363 9.68 23.37 -7.21
CA THR A 363 9.45 22.75 -8.52
C THR A 363 8.95 21.32 -8.45
N ILE A 364 8.76 20.77 -7.24
CA ILE A 364 8.38 19.37 -7.00
C ILE A 364 6.91 19.14 -7.30
N VAL A 365 6.06 20.10 -6.90
CA VAL A 365 4.61 20.04 -7.13
C VAL A 365 4.20 21.14 -8.11
N THR A 366 3.62 20.72 -9.23
CA THR A 366 3.16 21.61 -10.30
C THR A 366 1.80 22.23 -9.97
N LYS A 367 1.46 23.31 -10.68
CA LYS A 367 0.14 23.94 -10.57
C LYS A 367 -0.92 23.06 -11.27
N VAL A 368 -2.15 23.12 -10.78
CA VAL A 368 -3.28 22.33 -11.32
C VAL A 368 -3.63 22.72 -12.78
N ASP A 369 -3.40 23.97 -13.15
CA ASP A 369 -3.60 24.46 -14.53
C ASP A 369 -2.47 24.09 -15.48
N LYS A 370 -1.32 23.60 -14.95
CA LYS A 370 -0.18 23.10 -15.73
C LYS A 370 0.37 21.83 -15.08
N PRO A 371 -0.40 20.75 -15.05
CA PRO A 371 -0.02 19.50 -14.39
C PRO A 371 1.06 18.74 -15.17
N ILE A 372 1.70 17.76 -14.52
CA ILE A 372 2.59 16.80 -15.16
C ILE A 372 1.81 15.94 -16.16
N LYS A 373 0.61 15.52 -15.76
CA LYS A 373 -0.34 14.78 -16.59
C LYS A 373 -1.76 15.25 -16.23
N ALA A 374 -2.57 15.53 -17.25
CA ALA A 374 -3.89 16.13 -17.06
C ALA A 374 -4.91 15.21 -16.38
N ASP A 375 -4.67 13.91 -16.39
CA ASP A 375 -5.50 12.88 -15.79
C ASP A 375 -4.64 11.81 -15.07
N SER A 376 -5.28 10.79 -14.52
CA SER A 376 -4.62 9.75 -13.74
C SER A 376 -3.55 9.00 -14.56
N HIS A 377 -2.44 8.68 -13.89
CA HIS A 377 -1.46 7.68 -14.34
C HIS A 377 -1.92 6.24 -14.05
N LEU A 378 -2.87 6.07 -13.12
CA LEU A 378 -3.54 4.79 -12.87
C LEU A 378 -4.70 4.64 -13.84
N ARG A 379 -4.71 3.55 -14.60
CA ARG A 379 -5.76 3.20 -15.56
C ARG A 379 -6.41 1.89 -15.15
N ILE A 380 -7.72 1.85 -15.18
CA ILE A 380 -8.47 0.61 -15.06
C ILE A 380 -8.84 0.15 -16.46
N LEU A 381 -8.31 -0.99 -16.85
CA LEU A 381 -8.52 -1.53 -18.20
C LEU A 381 -9.54 -2.67 -18.16
N TYR A 382 -10.44 -2.68 -19.13
CA TYR A 382 -11.43 -3.73 -19.36
C TYR A 382 -11.29 -4.31 -20.77
N GLY A 383 -11.87 -5.46 -21.01
CA GLY A 383 -11.88 -6.11 -22.30
C GLY A 383 -11.98 -7.62 -22.19
N ASN A 384 -11.86 -8.33 -23.33
CA ASN A 384 -11.97 -9.78 -23.33
C ASN A 384 -10.82 -10.47 -22.57
N LEU A 385 -9.69 -9.77 -22.35
CA LEU A 385 -8.57 -10.28 -21.55
C LEU A 385 -8.73 -10.01 -20.04
N ALA A 386 -9.43 -8.94 -19.67
CA ALA A 386 -9.68 -8.57 -18.29
C ALA A 386 -11.15 -8.18 -18.06
N PRO A 387 -12.12 -9.12 -18.16
CA PRO A 387 -13.55 -8.80 -18.06
C PRO A 387 -13.99 -8.28 -16.68
N LYS A 388 -13.19 -8.52 -15.62
CA LYS A 388 -13.42 -7.96 -14.27
C LYS A 388 -12.43 -6.84 -13.92
N GLY A 389 -11.64 -6.38 -14.90
CA GLY A 389 -10.71 -5.29 -14.78
C GLY A 389 -9.25 -5.70 -14.59
N ALA A 390 -8.37 -4.78 -14.92
CA ALA A 390 -6.94 -4.81 -14.68
C ALA A 390 -6.46 -3.41 -14.30
N VAL A 391 -5.31 -3.30 -13.66
CA VAL A 391 -4.73 -2.03 -13.22
C VAL A 391 -3.43 -1.79 -13.97
N ALA A 392 -3.37 -0.67 -14.70
CA ALA A 392 -2.17 -0.24 -15.41
C ALA A 392 -1.59 1.03 -14.81
N LYS A 393 -0.26 1.17 -14.88
CA LYS A 393 0.44 2.42 -14.58
C LYS A 393 0.96 2.99 -15.90
N ILE A 394 0.33 4.05 -16.38
CA ILE A 394 0.62 4.70 -17.66
C ILE A 394 1.01 6.16 -17.40
N SER A 395 2.31 6.44 -17.35
CA SER A 395 2.81 7.80 -17.11
C SER A 395 2.65 8.71 -18.33
N GLY A 396 2.55 8.10 -19.51
CA GLY A 396 2.50 8.77 -20.81
C GLY A 396 3.86 8.85 -21.52
N LYS A 397 4.95 8.55 -20.83
CA LYS A 397 6.31 8.50 -21.42
C LYS A 397 6.48 7.29 -22.34
N GLU A 398 5.83 6.18 -22.00
CA GLU A 398 5.79 4.91 -22.73
C GLU A 398 4.73 4.86 -23.87
N GLY A 399 3.96 5.93 -24.03
CA GLY A 399 2.82 6.00 -24.93
C GLY A 399 1.51 5.57 -24.26
N LEU A 400 0.40 5.64 -25.03
CA LEU A 400 -0.95 5.29 -24.53
C LEU A 400 -1.47 3.98 -25.13
N LYS A 401 -0.81 3.45 -26.16
CA LYS A 401 -1.21 2.21 -26.88
C LYS A 401 -0.02 1.31 -27.06
N PHE A 402 -0.26 0.03 -26.91
CA PHE A 402 0.72 -1.00 -27.20
C PHE A 402 0.04 -2.19 -27.88
N GLN A 403 0.69 -2.73 -28.90
CA GLN A 403 0.25 -3.95 -29.56
C GLN A 403 1.45 -4.84 -29.85
N GLY A 404 1.37 -6.11 -29.49
CA GLY A 404 2.49 -7.02 -29.66
C GLY A 404 2.13 -8.47 -29.50
N MET A 405 3.09 -9.33 -29.86
CA MET A 405 2.96 -10.78 -29.75
C MET A 405 3.28 -11.25 -28.33
N ALA A 406 2.44 -12.12 -27.79
CA ALA A 406 2.59 -12.68 -26.46
C ALA A 406 3.85 -13.56 -26.36
N LYS A 407 4.59 -13.41 -25.26
CA LYS A 407 5.59 -14.33 -24.72
C LYS A 407 5.14 -14.77 -23.35
N VAL A 408 4.72 -16.02 -23.20
CA VAL A 408 3.96 -16.49 -22.05
C VAL A 408 4.83 -17.32 -21.10
N TYR A 409 4.80 -16.95 -19.83
CA TYR A 409 5.49 -17.66 -18.74
C TYR A 409 4.53 -17.92 -17.58
N ASN A 410 4.68 -19.09 -16.95
CA ASN A 410 3.79 -19.53 -15.86
C ASN A 410 4.32 -19.19 -14.47
N SER A 411 5.45 -18.47 -14.39
CA SER A 411 6.05 -17.99 -13.14
C SER A 411 6.99 -16.82 -13.40
N GLU A 412 7.30 -16.05 -12.34
CA GLU A 412 8.34 -15.01 -12.39
C GLU A 412 9.72 -15.59 -12.72
N GLU A 413 10.05 -16.77 -12.17
CA GLU A 413 11.33 -17.44 -12.38
C GLU A 413 11.53 -17.82 -13.85
N ASP A 414 10.50 -18.39 -14.50
CA ASP A 414 10.55 -18.73 -15.92
C ASP A 414 10.68 -17.50 -16.81
N ALA A 415 9.96 -16.42 -16.46
CA ALA A 415 10.07 -15.15 -17.16
C ALA A 415 11.48 -14.55 -17.05
N MET A 416 12.07 -14.56 -15.86
CA MET A 416 13.46 -14.12 -15.66
C MET A 416 14.44 -14.93 -16.48
N ALA A 417 14.30 -16.26 -16.49
CA ALA A 417 15.14 -17.13 -17.33
C ALA A 417 14.99 -16.80 -18.83
N GLY A 418 13.76 -16.49 -19.28
CA GLY A 418 13.47 -16.06 -20.65
C GLY A 418 14.15 -14.72 -20.98
N ILE A 419 14.06 -13.73 -20.09
CA ILE A 419 14.68 -12.41 -20.27
C ILE A 419 16.22 -12.55 -20.34
N LEU A 420 16.82 -13.25 -19.38
CA LEU A 420 18.27 -13.41 -19.30
C LEU A 420 18.84 -14.19 -20.50
N SER A 421 18.07 -15.13 -21.07
CA SER A 421 18.45 -15.88 -22.27
C SER A 421 18.09 -15.18 -23.59
N ASN A 422 17.77 -13.89 -23.58
CA ASN A 422 17.46 -13.06 -24.75
C ASN A 422 16.29 -13.58 -25.60
N LYS A 423 15.27 -14.19 -24.98
CA LYS A 423 14.05 -14.65 -25.68
C LYS A 423 13.00 -13.57 -25.88
N ILE A 424 13.20 -12.40 -25.27
CA ILE A 424 12.30 -11.26 -25.35
C ILE A 424 12.89 -10.22 -26.29
N SER A 425 12.07 -9.71 -27.19
CA SER A 425 12.45 -8.73 -28.22
C SER A 425 11.55 -7.48 -28.16
N ALA A 426 12.02 -6.39 -28.77
CA ALA A 426 11.20 -5.20 -28.95
C ALA A 426 9.90 -5.53 -29.68
N GLY A 427 8.77 -5.05 -29.17
CA GLY A 427 7.43 -5.32 -29.69
C GLY A 427 6.73 -6.52 -29.07
N ASP A 428 7.39 -7.29 -28.18
CA ASP A 428 6.75 -8.38 -27.46
C ASP A 428 5.86 -7.88 -26.31
N VAL A 429 4.84 -8.67 -25.98
CA VAL A 429 4.04 -8.55 -24.75
C VAL A 429 4.41 -9.73 -23.84
N LEU A 430 5.15 -9.44 -22.77
CA LEU A 430 5.56 -10.44 -21.79
C LEU A 430 4.42 -10.73 -20.82
N VAL A 431 3.90 -11.96 -20.85
CA VAL A 431 2.79 -12.40 -19.99
C VAL A 431 3.33 -13.30 -18.90
N ILE A 432 3.16 -12.90 -17.64
CA ILE A 432 3.52 -13.70 -16.46
C ILE A 432 2.22 -14.01 -15.72
N ARG A 433 1.82 -15.27 -15.72
CA ARG A 433 0.53 -15.71 -15.21
C ARG A 433 0.66 -16.75 -14.09
N TYR A 434 -0.47 -17.03 -13.41
CA TYR A 434 -0.52 -17.84 -12.18
C TYR A 434 0.24 -17.19 -11.01
N GLU A 435 0.35 -15.86 -11.01
CA GLU A 435 0.91 -15.05 -9.93
C GLU A 435 -0.18 -14.26 -9.18
N GLY A 436 -1.45 -14.54 -9.47
CA GLY A 436 -2.62 -13.95 -8.79
C GLY A 436 -2.81 -14.41 -7.34
N PRO A 437 -3.83 -13.87 -6.64
CA PRO A 437 -4.07 -14.13 -5.22
C PRO A 437 -4.15 -15.61 -4.85
N ARG A 438 -4.74 -16.44 -5.71
CA ARG A 438 -4.92 -17.88 -5.51
C ARG A 438 -3.85 -18.71 -6.22
N GLY A 439 -3.44 -18.29 -7.41
CA GLY A 439 -2.46 -19.00 -8.23
C GLY A 439 -1.07 -19.05 -7.60
N ALA A 440 -0.58 -17.91 -7.12
CA ALA A 440 0.57 -17.82 -6.22
C ALA A 440 0.06 -17.19 -4.92
N PRO A 441 -0.32 -17.98 -3.91
CA PRO A 441 -0.92 -17.44 -2.68
C PRO A 441 -0.10 -16.25 -2.16
N GLY A 442 -0.79 -15.10 -1.95
CA GLY A 442 -0.12 -13.84 -1.62
C GLY A 442 0.13 -12.91 -2.81
N MET A 443 -0.34 -13.27 -4.04
CA MET A 443 -0.34 -12.37 -5.21
C MET A 443 1.02 -11.66 -5.35
N ARG A 444 2.05 -12.40 -5.74
CA ARG A 444 3.44 -11.96 -5.77
C ARG A 444 3.60 -10.58 -6.43
N GLU A 445 4.41 -9.73 -5.82
CA GLU A 445 4.79 -8.43 -6.36
C GLU A 445 6.15 -8.54 -7.04
N MET A 446 6.23 -8.15 -8.32
CA MET A 446 7.39 -8.34 -9.16
C MET A 446 8.07 -7.02 -9.48
N LEU A 447 9.40 -6.97 -9.38
CA LEU A 447 10.25 -5.87 -9.81
C LEU A 447 11.40 -6.38 -10.70
N SER A 448 11.92 -7.56 -10.41
CA SER A 448 13.08 -8.11 -11.10
C SER A 448 12.90 -8.26 -12.63
N PRO A 449 11.75 -8.76 -13.15
CA PRO A 449 11.55 -8.86 -14.61
C PRO A 449 11.55 -7.49 -15.30
N THR A 450 10.87 -6.49 -14.71
CA THR A 450 10.79 -5.14 -15.30
C THR A 450 12.14 -4.44 -15.24
N SER A 451 12.88 -4.55 -14.12
CA SER A 451 14.24 -3.99 -14.00
C SER A 451 15.23 -4.66 -14.98
N ALA A 452 15.13 -5.97 -15.17
CA ALA A 452 15.98 -6.68 -16.12
C ALA A 452 15.73 -6.23 -17.57
N ILE A 453 14.47 -6.01 -17.97
CA ILE A 453 14.12 -5.48 -19.30
C ILE A 453 14.59 -4.01 -19.43
N MET A 454 14.48 -3.19 -18.37
CA MET A 454 15.03 -1.83 -18.37
C MET A 454 16.55 -1.85 -18.58
N GLY A 455 17.28 -2.72 -17.86
CA GLY A 455 18.72 -2.90 -18.01
C GLY A 455 19.14 -3.27 -19.42
N LYS A 456 18.32 -4.04 -20.15
CA LYS A 456 18.54 -4.39 -21.57
C LYS A 456 18.16 -3.28 -22.57
N GLY A 457 17.70 -2.12 -22.13
CA GLY A 457 17.26 -1.03 -23.02
C GLY A 457 15.96 -1.33 -23.78
N LEU A 458 15.12 -2.21 -23.24
CA LEU A 458 13.84 -2.62 -23.82
C LEU A 458 12.63 -2.07 -23.08
N GLY A 459 12.81 -1.24 -22.06
CA GLY A 459 11.76 -0.81 -21.12
C GLY A 459 10.58 -0.06 -21.76
N ASP A 460 10.81 0.67 -22.84
CA ASP A 460 9.80 1.37 -23.64
C ASP A 460 9.30 0.56 -24.86
N LYS A 461 9.83 -0.63 -25.06
CA LYS A 461 9.59 -1.46 -26.26
C LYS A 461 8.91 -2.79 -25.96
N VAL A 462 8.70 -3.11 -24.69
CA VAL A 462 8.04 -4.34 -24.23
C VAL A 462 6.94 -3.97 -23.25
N ALA A 463 5.74 -4.54 -23.43
CA ALA A 463 4.69 -4.46 -22.43
C ALA A 463 4.68 -5.68 -21.53
N PHE A 464 4.23 -5.50 -20.28
CA PHE A 464 4.12 -6.55 -19.29
C PHE A 464 2.67 -6.75 -18.85
N LEU A 465 2.23 -8.00 -18.79
CA LEU A 465 0.91 -8.39 -18.30
C LEU A 465 1.04 -9.45 -17.19
N THR A 466 0.26 -9.30 -16.12
CA THR A 466 0.20 -10.31 -15.06
C THR A 466 -1.14 -10.30 -14.31
N ASP A 467 -1.54 -11.45 -13.81
CA ASP A 467 -2.59 -11.57 -12.79
C ASP A 467 -2.06 -11.34 -11.36
N GLY A 468 -0.73 -11.25 -11.21
CA GLY A 468 -0.04 -10.78 -10.01
C GLY A 468 0.06 -9.25 -9.92
N ARG A 469 1.13 -8.76 -9.31
CA ARG A 469 1.41 -7.33 -9.11
C ARG A 469 2.79 -6.94 -9.62
N PHE A 470 2.92 -5.67 -10.03
CA PHE A 470 4.23 -5.05 -10.20
C PHE A 470 4.52 -4.09 -9.05
N SER A 471 5.79 -3.99 -8.68
CA SER A 471 6.26 -3.09 -7.63
C SER A 471 5.91 -1.63 -7.93
N GLY A 472 5.70 -0.85 -6.88
CA GLY A 472 5.53 0.61 -6.98
C GLY A 472 6.72 1.32 -7.63
N GLY A 473 7.91 0.71 -7.63
CA GLY A 473 9.12 1.21 -8.30
C GLY A 473 9.22 0.87 -9.79
N THR A 474 8.26 0.14 -10.37
CA THR A 474 8.30 -0.30 -11.77
C THR A 474 8.07 0.85 -12.75
N HIS A 475 8.79 0.80 -13.86
CA HIS A 475 8.66 1.66 -15.04
C HIS A 475 8.23 0.86 -16.27
N GLY A 476 7.76 1.57 -17.32
CA GLY A 476 7.37 0.99 -18.61
C GLY A 476 5.88 0.68 -18.68
N PHE A 477 5.47 0.02 -19.77
CA PHE A 477 4.07 -0.29 -20.06
C PHE A 477 3.66 -1.55 -19.28
N VAL A 478 3.12 -1.37 -18.07
CA VAL A 478 2.82 -2.49 -17.15
C VAL A 478 1.34 -2.54 -16.79
N VAL A 479 0.76 -3.74 -16.89
CA VAL A 479 -0.63 -4.05 -16.54
C VAL A 479 -0.64 -5.25 -15.58
N GLY A 480 -1.05 -5.01 -14.35
CA GLY A 480 -1.21 -6.03 -13.32
C GLY A 480 -2.66 -6.21 -12.88
N HIS A 481 -2.86 -7.03 -11.87
CA HIS A 481 -4.16 -7.30 -11.26
C HIS A 481 -5.21 -7.76 -12.31
N ILE A 482 -4.79 -8.46 -13.36
CA ILE A 482 -5.70 -8.94 -14.41
C ILE A 482 -6.67 -9.93 -13.80
N THR A 483 -7.97 -9.63 -13.94
CA THR A 483 -9.05 -10.45 -13.35
C THR A 483 -10.13 -10.82 -14.37
N PRO A 484 -10.61 -12.10 -14.29
CA PRO A 484 -10.25 -13.20 -13.39
C PRO A 484 -8.82 -13.68 -13.60
N GLU A 485 -8.15 -14.12 -12.49
CA GLU A 485 -6.79 -14.65 -12.55
C GLU A 485 -6.69 -15.99 -13.31
N ALA A 486 -5.48 -16.36 -13.74
CA ALA A 486 -5.24 -17.59 -14.50
C ALA A 486 -5.62 -18.85 -13.72
N PHE A 487 -5.39 -18.89 -12.42
CA PHE A 487 -5.73 -20.03 -11.57
C PHE A 487 -7.24 -20.33 -11.55
N ASP A 488 -8.06 -19.31 -11.67
CA ASP A 488 -9.52 -19.43 -11.79
C ASP A 488 -9.99 -19.65 -13.25
N GLY A 489 -9.04 -19.88 -14.17
CA GLY A 489 -9.32 -20.05 -15.60
C GLY A 489 -9.79 -18.76 -16.26
N GLY A 490 -9.31 -17.61 -15.79
CA GLY A 490 -9.51 -16.33 -16.47
C GLY A 490 -8.85 -16.30 -17.85
N PRO A 491 -9.21 -15.34 -18.73
CA PRO A 491 -8.71 -15.30 -20.11
C PRO A 491 -7.18 -15.28 -20.21
N ILE A 492 -6.48 -14.71 -19.23
CA ILE A 492 -5.01 -14.71 -19.17
C ILE A 492 -4.43 -16.15 -19.16
N ALA A 493 -5.16 -17.14 -18.62
CA ALA A 493 -4.76 -18.54 -18.65
C ALA A 493 -4.74 -19.14 -20.06
N LEU A 494 -5.52 -18.54 -20.97
CA LEU A 494 -5.78 -19.06 -22.31
C LEU A 494 -4.81 -18.51 -23.37
N ILE A 495 -3.98 -17.52 -23.01
CA ILE A 495 -2.99 -16.92 -23.91
C ILE A 495 -1.94 -17.98 -24.30
N GLN A 496 -1.54 -17.98 -25.56
CA GLN A 496 -0.45 -18.81 -26.10
C GLN A 496 0.64 -17.92 -26.70
N ASP A 497 1.86 -18.44 -26.77
CA ASP A 497 2.96 -17.75 -27.44
C ASP A 497 2.56 -17.38 -28.88
N GLY A 498 2.82 -16.13 -29.26
CA GLY A 498 2.48 -15.60 -30.57
C GLY A 498 1.06 -15.06 -30.71
N ASP A 499 0.22 -15.11 -29.69
CA ASP A 499 -1.08 -14.42 -29.72
C ASP A 499 -0.88 -12.91 -29.76
N LEU A 500 -1.70 -12.22 -30.56
CA LEU A 500 -1.68 -10.76 -30.64
C LEU A 500 -2.50 -10.16 -29.50
N ILE A 501 -1.87 -9.30 -28.70
CA ILE A 501 -2.50 -8.56 -27.61
C ILE A 501 -2.48 -7.07 -27.94
N SER A 502 -3.59 -6.39 -27.67
CA SER A 502 -3.72 -4.94 -27.79
C SER A 502 -4.12 -4.30 -26.47
N ILE A 503 -3.44 -3.19 -26.13
CA ILE A 503 -3.68 -2.39 -24.94
C ILE A 503 -3.87 -0.94 -25.40
N ASP A 504 -4.98 -0.33 -25.00
CA ASP A 504 -5.32 1.05 -25.32
C ASP A 504 -5.74 1.79 -24.04
N ALA A 505 -4.83 2.60 -23.49
CA ALA A 505 -5.07 3.40 -22.31
C ALA A 505 -5.92 4.66 -22.58
N GLU A 506 -6.17 5.04 -23.83
CA GLU A 506 -7.09 6.14 -24.18
C GLU A 506 -8.54 5.69 -24.01
N THR A 507 -8.83 4.45 -24.45
CA THR A 507 -10.16 3.86 -24.37
C THR A 507 -10.34 2.91 -23.19
N ASN A 508 -9.29 2.73 -22.36
CA ASN A 508 -9.24 1.81 -21.24
C ASN A 508 -9.54 0.34 -21.62
N GLN A 509 -8.97 -0.11 -22.74
CA GLN A 509 -9.21 -1.44 -23.29
C GLN A 509 -7.95 -2.32 -23.26
N ILE A 510 -8.17 -3.61 -22.94
CA ILE A 510 -7.15 -4.65 -23.06
C ILE A 510 -7.78 -5.91 -23.68
N ASN A 511 -7.26 -6.30 -24.84
CA ASN A 511 -7.87 -7.37 -25.61
C ASN A 511 -6.85 -8.37 -26.15
N LEU A 512 -7.25 -9.63 -26.12
CA LEU A 512 -6.64 -10.73 -26.85
C LEU A 512 -7.33 -10.82 -28.21
N ASN A 513 -6.56 -10.73 -29.30
CA ASN A 513 -7.11 -10.71 -30.65
C ASN A 513 -7.43 -12.14 -31.12
N LEU A 514 -8.42 -12.74 -30.49
CA LEU A 514 -8.99 -14.03 -30.83
C LEU A 514 -10.50 -13.92 -30.96
N SER A 515 -11.10 -14.81 -31.75
CA SER A 515 -12.56 -14.93 -31.82
C SER A 515 -13.12 -15.50 -30.50
N GLU A 516 -14.39 -15.21 -30.20
CA GLU A 516 -15.07 -15.79 -29.03
C GLU A 516 -15.08 -17.32 -29.09
N ASP A 517 -15.22 -17.91 -30.28
CA ASP A 517 -15.19 -19.37 -30.49
C ASP A 517 -13.80 -19.95 -30.18
N ASP A 518 -12.72 -19.24 -30.53
CA ASP A 518 -11.36 -19.67 -30.18
C ASP A 518 -11.11 -19.62 -28.70
N LEU A 519 -11.55 -18.55 -28.04
CA LEU A 519 -11.47 -18.43 -26.57
C LEU A 519 -12.28 -19.53 -25.88
N ALA A 520 -13.49 -19.81 -26.35
CA ALA A 520 -14.32 -20.89 -25.81
C ALA A 520 -13.64 -22.25 -25.97
N ARG A 521 -13.11 -22.57 -27.16
CA ARG A 521 -12.38 -23.84 -27.38
C ARG A 521 -11.15 -23.98 -26.49
N ARG A 522 -10.37 -22.90 -26.30
CA ARG A 522 -9.23 -22.92 -25.38
C ARG A 522 -9.67 -23.10 -23.93
N LYS A 523 -10.79 -22.47 -23.55
CA LYS A 523 -11.36 -22.62 -22.22
C LYS A 523 -11.82 -24.05 -21.95
N ASP A 524 -12.47 -24.70 -22.90
CA ASP A 524 -12.95 -26.08 -22.76
C ASP A 524 -11.80 -27.08 -22.65
N SER A 525 -10.65 -26.79 -23.27
CA SER A 525 -9.45 -27.62 -23.18
C SER A 525 -8.51 -27.27 -22.03
N TRP A 526 -8.76 -26.14 -21.35
CA TRP A 526 -7.89 -25.68 -20.28
C TRP A 526 -8.06 -26.53 -19.02
N VAL A 527 -6.93 -26.93 -18.46
CA VAL A 527 -6.86 -27.60 -17.16
C VAL A 527 -5.97 -26.77 -16.26
N CYS A 528 -6.47 -26.47 -15.06
CA CYS A 528 -5.67 -25.73 -14.08
C CYS A 528 -4.38 -26.53 -13.79
N PRO A 529 -3.19 -25.91 -13.96
CA PRO A 529 -1.96 -26.57 -13.56
C PRO A 529 -2.02 -26.90 -12.08
N VAL A 530 -1.75 -28.16 -11.72
CA VAL A 530 -1.61 -28.56 -10.33
C VAL A 530 -0.38 -27.82 -9.78
N LYS A 531 -0.60 -26.89 -8.87
CA LYS A 531 0.48 -26.30 -8.07
C LYS A 531 0.59 -27.11 -6.79
N ASP A 532 1.82 -27.44 -6.40
CA ASP A 532 2.09 -28.15 -5.15
C ASP A 532 1.37 -27.49 -3.98
N GLU A 533 0.89 -28.32 -3.05
CA GLU A 533 0.34 -27.83 -1.80
C GLU A 533 1.47 -27.15 -1.01
N GLU A 534 1.31 -25.85 -0.77
CA GLU A 534 2.32 -25.06 -0.04
C GLU A 534 2.28 -25.36 1.47
N GLY A 535 1.13 -25.82 1.96
CA GLY A 535 0.86 -26.04 3.38
C GLY A 535 0.72 -24.74 4.20
N GLY A 536 0.23 -24.85 5.39
CA GLY A 536 0.24 -23.78 6.38
C GLY A 536 -0.55 -22.52 5.97
N VAL A 537 0.07 -21.35 6.17
CA VAL A 537 -0.60 -20.06 5.97
C VAL A 537 -0.91 -19.76 4.50
N LEU A 538 -0.12 -20.26 3.57
CA LEU A 538 -0.33 -20.02 2.14
C LEU A 538 -1.57 -20.74 1.63
N ASP A 539 -1.78 -22.00 2.02
CA ASP A 539 -2.99 -22.75 1.64
C ASP A 539 -4.24 -22.22 2.33
N LYS A 540 -4.13 -21.82 3.61
CA LYS A 540 -5.19 -21.11 4.30
C LYS A 540 -5.60 -19.85 3.54
N TYR A 541 -4.63 -19.02 3.11
CA TYR A 541 -4.87 -17.82 2.34
C TYR A 541 -5.53 -18.14 0.99
N ARG A 542 -4.98 -19.08 0.21
CA ARG A 542 -5.53 -19.52 -1.09
C ARG A 542 -7.00 -19.92 -0.98
N SER A 543 -7.38 -20.61 0.10
CA SER A 543 -8.75 -21.12 0.28
C SER A 543 -9.77 -20.02 0.60
N LEU A 544 -9.35 -18.89 1.15
CA LEU A 544 -10.23 -17.83 1.65
C LEU A 544 -10.22 -16.58 0.77
N VAL A 545 -9.11 -16.30 0.08
CA VAL A 545 -8.88 -15.02 -0.58
C VAL A 545 -9.86 -14.76 -1.72
N THR A 546 -10.35 -13.52 -1.79
CA THR A 546 -11.17 -12.99 -2.88
C THR A 546 -10.31 -12.57 -4.08
N SER A 547 -10.97 -12.16 -5.17
CA SER A 547 -10.32 -11.63 -6.36
C SER A 547 -9.54 -10.33 -6.07
N ALA A 548 -8.52 -10.05 -6.89
CA ALA A 548 -7.80 -8.78 -6.82
C ALA A 548 -8.72 -7.56 -7.07
N SER A 549 -9.75 -7.70 -7.93
CA SER A 549 -10.77 -6.66 -8.14
C SER A 549 -11.66 -6.40 -6.91
N GLU A 550 -11.58 -7.23 -5.89
CA GLU A 550 -12.28 -7.14 -4.60
C GLU A 550 -11.33 -6.85 -3.43
N GLY A 551 -10.05 -6.53 -3.72
CA GLY A 551 -9.04 -6.21 -2.72
C GLY A 551 -8.23 -7.39 -2.20
N ALA A 552 -8.43 -8.61 -2.72
CA ALA A 552 -7.74 -9.85 -2.31
C ALA A 552 -7.76 -10.05 -0.78
N VAL A 553 -8.94 -9.98 -0.17
CA VAL A 553 -9.18 -10.11 1.27
C VAL A 553 -9.60 -11.53 1.65
N THR A 554 -9.42 -11.93 2.91
CA THR A 554 -9.79 -13.27 3.41
C THR A 554 -11.08 -13.27 4.25
N THR A 555 -11.65 -12.12 4.53
CA THR A 555 -12.93 -11.96 5.22
C THR A 555 -14.10 -11.98 4.24
N LYS A 556 -15.27 -12.38 4.71
CA LYS A 556 -16.53 -12.30 3.95
C LYS A 556 -17.19 -10.94 4.18
N LYS A 557 -17.86 -10.43 3.15
CA LYS A 557 -18.72 -9.23 3.28
C LYS A 557 -19.89 -9.48 4.22
#